data_3bd4cef2b084e5cdb9a5fc0fa7761b65
#
_entry.id   3bd4cef2b084e5cdb9a5fc0fa7761b65
#
_cell.length_a   1.000
_cell.length_b   1.000
_cell.length_c   1.000
_cell.angle_alpha   90.00
_cell.angle_beta   90.00
_cell.angle_gamma   90.00
#
_symmetry.space_group_name_H-M   'P 1'
#
loop_
_entity.id
_entity.type
_entity.pdbx_description
1 polymer ?
#
loop_
_entity_poly.entity_id
_entity_poly.type
_entity_poly.pdbx_seq_one_letter_code
_entity_poly.pdbx_strand_id
1 'polypeptide(L)'
;MKHPQSVCYEIKTNLTPERLETINKYGCCAFVLLWCLGIEPDDLQAILLVNDMMNAGVIEKDCTVHWAEACRFLTGREMAVEFKDIKSLYGLKDRTPVRYDYKGKSHWVGVVRGMIGFNPLESSQCVEKGRPVSARLLKLK
;
A
#
# COMPACT_ATOMS: atom_id res chain seq x y z
N MET A 1 -9.43 5.66 6.10
CA MET A 1 -9.42 4.66 5.00
C MET A 1 -10.07 3.37 5.46
N LYS A 2 -10.95 2.84 4.67
CA LYS A 2 -11.46 1.46 4.83
C LYS A 2 -10.89 0.55 3.75
N HIS A 3 -11.42 0.67 2.53
CA HIS A 3 -11.02 -0.11 1.38
C HIS A 3 -10.88 0.80 0.16
N PRO A 4 -9.91 1.73 0.17
CA PRO A 4 -9.83 2.76 -0.88
C PRO A 4 -9.65 2.18 -2.28
N GLN A 5 -8.95 1.07 -2.41
CA GLN A 5 -8.76 0.43 -3.71
C GLN A 5 -10.07 -0.13 -4.27
N SER A 6 -10.90 -0.73 -3.42
CA SER A 6 -12.20 -1.28 -3.84
C SER A 6 -13.20 -0.22 -4.29
N VAL A 7 -13.12 1.00 -3.76
CA VAL A 7 -14.12 2.04 -4.00
C VAL A 7 -13.70 3.11 -5.02
N CYS A 8 -12.58 2.91 -5.72
CA CYS A 8 -12.05 3.89 -6.68
C CYS A 8 -13.07 4.36 -7.71
N TYR A 9 -13.92 3.46 -8.22
CA TYR A 9 -14.92 3.81 -9.23
C TYR A 9 -16.21 4.38 -8.65
N GLU A 10 -16.45 4.21 -7.35
CA GLU A 10 -17.67 4.65 -6.68
C GLU A 10 -17.58 6.08 -6.18
N ILE A 11 -16.36 6.59 -6.00
CA ILE A 11 -16.10 7.92 -5.46
C ILE A 11 -15.94 8.90 -6.60
N LYS A 12 -16.68 10.03 -6.54
CA LYS A 12 -16.54 11.09 -7.54
C LYS A 12 -15.23 11.83 -7.38
N THR A 13 -14.42 11.84 -8.44
CA THR A 13 -13.14 12.56 -8.48
C THR A 13 -12.99 13.27 -9.83
N ASN A 14 -12.00 14.18 -9.92
CA ASN A 14 -11.60 14.82 -11.17
C ASN A 14 -10.53 14.01 -11.91
N LEU A 15 -10.22 12.80 -11.46
CA LEU A 15 -9.22 11.94 -12.08
C LEU A 15 -9.75 11.31 -13.36
N THR A 16 -8.85 11.06 -14.31
CA THR A 16 -9.23 10.39 -15.56
C THR A 16 -9.63 8.94 -15.30
N PRO A 17 -10.50 8.34 -16.13
CA PRO A 17 -10.85 6.92 -16.01
C PRO A 17 -9.62 6.00 -16.01
N GLU A 18 -8.62 6.30 -16.82
CA GLU A 18 -7.38 5.53 -16.91
C GLU A 18 -6.60 5.57 -15.60
N ARG A 19 -6.52 6.75 -14.96
CA ARG A 19 -5.84 6.91 -13.68
C ARG A 19 -6.55 6.14 -12.58
N LEU A 20 -7.88 6.22 -12.53
CA LEU A 20 -8.70 5.48 -11.56
C LEU A 20 -8.57 3.98 -11.75
N GLU A 21 -8.55 3.50 -12.99
CA GLU A 21 -8.34 2.09 -13.28
C GLU A 21 -6.99 1.59 -12.78
N THR A 22 -5.93 2.37 -13.01
CA THR A 22 -4.58 2.03 -12.54
C THR A 22 -4.54 1.95 -11.01
N ILE A 23 -5.11 2.93 -10.32
CA ILE A 23 -5.15 2.94 -8.84
C ILE A 23 -5.98 1.76 -8.32
N ASN A 24 -7.11 1.46 -8.96
CA ASN A 24 -7.95 0.33 -8.58
C ASN A 24 -7.21 -1.00 -8.70
N LYS A 25 -6.47 -1.20 -9.79
CA LYS A 25 -5.76 -2.47 -10.03
C LYS A 25 -4.46 -2.61 -9.26
N TYR A 26 -3.67 -1.54 -9.14
CA TYR A 26 -2.28 -1.62 -8.69
C TYR A 26 -1.94 -0.75 -7.49
N GLY A 27 -2.91 -0.02 -6.94
CA GLY A 27 -2.69 0.95 -5.87
C GLY A 27 -2.47 0.36 -4.48
N CYS A 28 -2.64 -0.94 -4.30
CA CYS A 28 -2.61 -1.56 -2.96
C CYS A 28 -1.35 -1.21 -2.18
N CYS A 29 -0.20 -1.25 -2.81
CA CYS A 29 1.08 -0.96 -2.17
C CYS A 29 1.14 0.47 -1.64
N ALA A 30 0.69 1.44 -2.43
CA ALA A 30 0.66 2.85 -2.02
C ALA A 30 -0.29 3.09 -0.85
N PHE A 31 -1.50 2.53 -0.89
CA PHE A 31 -2.45 2.65 0.21
C PHE A 31 -1.92 2.03 1.51
N VAL A 32 -1.27 0.87 1.40
CA VAL A 32 -0.67 0.21 2.56
C VAL A 32 0.45 1.06 3.15
N LEU A 33 1.27 1.70 2.30
CA LEU A 33 2.32 2.60 2.77
C LEU A 33 1.73 3.77 3.57
N LEU A 34 0.65 4.39 3.08
CA LEU A 34 -0.05 5.45 3.82
C LEU A 34 -0.43 4.97 5.22
N TRP A 35 -1.10 3.84 5.29
CA TRP A 35 -1.54 3.29 6.57
C TRP A 35 -0.36 2.99 7.51
N CYS A 36 0.71 2.41 6.99
CA CYS A 36 1.90 2.09 7.79
C CYS A 36 2.59 3.34 8.35
N LEU A 37 2.51 4.46 7.66
CA LEU A 37 3.05 5.74 8.11
C LEU A 37 2.09 6.53 9.01
N GLY A 38 0.93 5.95 9.34
CA GLY A 38 -0.07 6.61 10.18
C GLY A 38 -0.89 7.67 9.44
N ILE A 39 -0.87 7.66 8.12
CA ILE A 39 -1.64 8.59 7.29
C ILE A 39 -2.94 7.89 6.91
N GLU A 40 -4.02 8.20 7.62
CA GLU A 40 -5.30 7.52 7.50
C GLU A 40 -6.44 8.50 7.17
N PRO A 41 -6.38 9.17 5.99
CA PRO A 41 -7.49 10.03 5.55
C PRO A 41 -8.70 9.17 5.15
N ASP A 42 -9.80 9.82 4.73
CA ASP A 42 -10.90 9.07 4.13
C ASP A 42 -10.48 8.47 2.76
N ASP A 43 -11.32 7.60 2.20
CA ASP A 43 -10.98 6.89 0.96
C ASP A 43 -10.78 7.83 -0.22
N LEU A 44 -11.57 8.90 -0.35
CA LEU A 44 -11.39 9.90 -1.39
C LEU A 44 -10.03 10.59 -1.27
N GLN A 45 -9.70 11.08 -0.09
CA GLN A 45 -8.43 11.76 0.15
C GLN A 45 -7.24 10.83 -0.08
N ALA A 46 -7.38 9.55 0.30
CA ALA A 46 -6.34 8.54 0.04
C ALA A 46 -6.11 8.36 -1.46
N ILE A 47 -7.17 8.25 -2.26
CA ILE A 47 -7.07 8.12 -3.72
C ILE A 47 -6.38 9.35 -4.32
N LEU A 48 -6.76 10.56 -3.90
CA LEU A 48 -6.15 11.79 -4.38
C LEU A 48 -4.68 11.88 -3.98
N LEU A 49 -4.32 11.42 -2.79
CA LEU A 49 -2.94 11.41 -2.32
C LEU A 49 -2.08 10.42 -3.12
N VAL A 50 -2.60 9.26 -3.46
CA VAL A 50 -1.91 8.31 -4.35
C VAL A 50 -1.70 8.96 -5.74
N ASN A 51 -2.69 9.68 -6.24
CA ASN A 51 -2.53 10.44 -7.48
C ASN A 51 -1.40 11.48 -7.37
N ASP A 52 -1.32 12.20 -6.25
CA ASP A 52 -0.24 13.17 -6.00
C ASP A 52 1.13 12.48 -5.97
N MET A 53 1.23 11.30 -5.38
CA MET A 53 2.45 10.51 -5.37
C MET A 53 2.89 10.11 -6.78
N MET A 54 1.94 9.75 -7.65
CA MET A 54 2.23 9.46 -9.06
C MET A 54 2.73 10.71 -9.79
N ASN A 55 2.08 11.86 -9.58
CA ASN A 55 2.48 13.12 -10.19
C ASN A 55 3.88 13.58 -9.71
N ALA A 56 4.22 13.27 -8.47
CA ALA A 56 5.54 13.58 -7.90
C ALA A 56 6.64 12.59 -8.32
N GLY A 57 6.27 11.48 -8.98
CA GLY A 57 7.22 10.47 -9.44
C GLY A 57 7.74 9.54 -8.34
N VAL A 58 7.19 9.59 -7.11
CA VAL A 58 7.59 8.69 -6.03
C VAL A 58 6.92 7.32 -6.14
N ILE A 59 5.88 7.22 -6.95
CA ILE A 59 5.36 5.95 -7.47
C ILE A 59 5.23 6.08 -8.99
N GLU A 60 5.46 4.99 -9.69
CA GLU A 60 5.41 4.96 -11.15
C GLU A 60 3.97 4.83 -11.65
N LYS A 61 3.80 4.91 -12.98
CA LYS A 61 2.47 4.82 -13.63
C LYS A 61 1.76 3.50 -13.38
N ASP A 62 2.50 2.43 -13.11
CA ASP A 62 1.98 1.11 -12.76
C ASP A 62 1.88 0.93 -11.23
N CYS A 63 2.01 2.02 -10.47
CA CYS A 63 2.01 2.04 -9.01
C CYS A 63 3.20 1.34 -8.35
N THR A 64 4.30 1.10 -9.07
CA THR A 64 5.56 0.65 -8.44
C THR A 64 6.07 1.73 -7.49
N VAL A 65 6.26 1.37 -6.25
CA VAL A 65 6.64 2.32 -5.18
C VAL A 65 8.16 2.43 -5.08
N HIS A 66 8.66 3.66 -5.12
CA HIS A 66 10.03 4.00 -4.72
C HIS A 66 9.99 4.30 -3.22
N TRP A 67 10.24 3.27 -2.42
CA TRP A 67 9.93 3.25 -0.99
C TRP A 67 10.51 4.42 -0.18
N ALA A 68 11.82 4.64 -0.29
CA ALA A 68 12.48 5.70 0.48
C ALA A 68 12.00 7.08 0.06
N GLU A 69 11.90 7.33 -1.25
CA GLU A 69 11.42 8.60 -1.81
C GLU A 69 9.95 8.84 -1.44
N ALA A 70 9.13 7.80 -1.49
CA ALA A 70 7.72 7.90 -1.11
C ALA A 70 7.56 8.23 0.38
N CYS A 71 8.33 7.59 1.25
CA CYS A 71 8.34 7.91 2.68
C CYS A 71 8.73 9.36 2.92
N ARG A 72 9.76 9.85 2.23
CA ARG A 72 10.20 11.24 2.36
C ARG A 72 9.13 12.21 1.85
N PHE A 73 8.49 11.92 0.72
CA PHE A 73 7.41 12.74 0.17
C PHE A 73 6.25 12.84 1.17
N LEU A 74 5.88 11.73 1.79
CA LEU A 74 4.72 11.67 2.67
C LEU A 74 4.98 12.23 4.08
N THR A 75 6.18 12.08 4.61
CA THR A 75 6.48 12.43 6.00
C THR A 75 7.43 13.60 6.14
N GLY A 76 8.14 13.99 5.08
CA GLY A 76 9.21 14.98 5.16
C GLY A 76 10.47 14.48 5.84
N ARG A 77 10.54 13.19 6.18
CA ARG A 77 11.66 12.60 6.93
C ARG A 77 12.38 11.53 6.12
N GLU A 78 13.70 11.42 6.33
CA GLU A 78 14.47 10.33 5.77
C GLU A 78 14.16 9.04 6.51
N MET A 79 13.85 7.98 5.74
CA MET A 79 13.59 6.66 6.31
C MET A 79 14.42 5.60 5.61
N ALA A 80 14.90 4.65 6.37
CA ALA A 80 15.53 3.45 5.83
C ALA A 80 14.42 2.41 5.58
N VAL A 81 14.47 1.73 4.43
CA VAL A 81 13.51 0.69 4.09
C VAL A 81 14.29 -0.60 3.85
N GLU A 82 14.07 -1.59 4.72
CA GLU A 82 14.70 -2.90 4.60
C GLU A 82 13.73 -3.86 3.91
N PHE A 83 14.18 -4.51 2.83
CA PHE A 83 13.43 -5.54 2.11
C PHE A 83 13.73 -6.88 2.76
N LYS A 84 12.72 -7.57 3.24
CA LYS A 84 12.88 -8.82 3.95
C LYS A 84 11.96 -9.90 3.40
N ASP A 85 12.53 -11.07 3.04
CA ASP A 85 11.73 -12.23 2.69
C ASP A 85 11.17 -12.85 3.97
N ILE A 86 9.89 -13.21 3.94
CA ILE A 86 9.19 -13.78 5.10
C ILE A 86 8.40 -15.02 4.69
N LYS A 87 8.07 -15.86 5.65
CA LYS A 87 7.20 -17.03 5.47
C LYS A 87 5.97 -16.96 6.35
N SER A 88 5.95 -16.04 7.31
CA SER A 88 4.85 -15.83 8.24
C SER A 88 4.86 -14.39 8.72
N LEU A 89 3.83 -13.98 9.43
CA LEU A 89 3.74 -12.63 10.01
C LEU A 89 4.39 -12.54 11.40
N TYR A 90 4.93 -13.65 11.89
CA TYR A 90 5.54 -13.70 13.23
C TYR A 90 6.70 -12.72 13.35
N GLY A 91 6.73 -11.98 14.44
CA GLY A 91 7.79 -11.01 14.73
C GLY A 91 7.60 -9.62 14.12
N LEU A 92 6.58 -9.42 13.28
CA LEU A 92 6.26 -8.10 12.74
C LEU A 92 5.42 -7.32 13.75
N LYS A 93 6.08 -6.49 14.57
CA LYS A 93 5.43 -5.75 15.67
C LYS A 93 4.81 -4.44 15.22
N ASP A 94 5.59 -3.60 14.55
CA ASP A 94 5.15 -2.29 14.07
C ASP A 94 4.39 -2.43 12.75
N ARG A 95 3.65 -1.38 12.37
CA ARG A 95 2.95 -1.35 11.09
C ARG A 95 3.93 -1.60 9.95
N THR A 96 3.71 -2.65 9.18
CA THR A 96 4.63 -3.14 8.16
C THR A 96 3.89 -3.48 6.88
N PRO A 97 4.33 -2.97 5.71
CA PRO A 97 3.81 -3.43 4.42
C PRO A 97 4.24 -4.87 4.16
N VAL A 98 3.29 -5.72 3.83
CA VAL A 98 3.53 -7.15 3.54
C VAL A 98 2.87 -7.52 2.22
N ARG A 99 3.63 -8.19 1.35
CA ARG A 99 3.12 -8.72 0.09
C ARG A 99 2.72 -10.18 0.26
N TYR A 100 1.50 -10.48 -0.18
CA TYR A 100 0.97 -11.83 -0.33
C TYR A 100 1.00 -12.24 -1.79
N ASP A 101 1.36 -13.48 -2.07
CA ASP A 101 1.33 -14.04 -3.43
C ASP A 101 0.39 -15.25 -3.47
N TYR A 102 -0.34 -15.37 -4.59
CA TYR A 102 -1.21 -16.50 -4.89
C TYR A 102 -1.28 -16.70 -6.40
N LYS A 103 -0.83 -17.84 -6.89
CA LYS A 103 -0.87 -18.21 -8.32
C LYS A 103 -0.34 -17.11 -9.25
N GLY A 104 0.81 -16.55 -8.93
CA GLY A 104 1.45 -15.50 -9.72
C GLY A 104 0.85 -14.11 -9.56
N LYS A 105 -0.16 -13.94 -8.72
CA LYS A 105 -0.74 -12.65 -8.38
C LYS A 105 -0.21 -12.16 -7.04
N SER A 106 -0.08 -10.85 -6.90
CA SER A 106 0.42 -10.22 -5.68
C SER A 106 -0.57 -9.22 -5.14
N HIS A 107 -0.61 -9.09 -3.81
CA HIS A 107 -1.40 -8.07 -3.14
C HIS A 107 -0.70 -7.64 -1.85
N TRP A 108 -0.72 -6.35 -1.58
CA TRP A 108 -0.13 -5.78 -0.38
C TRP A 108 -1.16 -5.50 0.69
N VAL A 109 -0.80 -5.79 1.94
CA VAL A 109 -1.59 -5.48 3.13
C VAL A 109 -0.70 -4.84 4.19
N GLY A 110 -1.33 -4.13 5.12
CA GLY A 110 -0.64 -3.61 6.30
C GLY A 110 -0.77 -4.59 7.45
N VAL A 111 0.35 -4.91 8.07
CA VAL A 111 0.42 -5.85 9.19
C VAL A 111 0.89 -5.10 10.44
N VAL A 112 0.29 -5.40 11.58
CA VAL A 112 0.71 -4.89 12.87
C VAL A 112 0.54 -5.99 13.92
N ARG A 113 1.55 -6.16 14.78
CA ARG A 113 1.53 -7.18 15.85
C ARG A 113 1.24 -8.59 15.33
N GLY A 114 1.84 -8.94 14.18
CA GLY A 114 1.67 -10.26 13.58
C GLY A 114 0.31 -10.53 12.95
N MET A 115 -0.52 -9.51 12.76
CA MET A 115 -1.88 -9.65 12.21
C MET A 115 -2.11 -8.62 11.11
N ILE A 116 -2.96 -8.97 10.13
CA ILE A 116 -3.39 -8.01 9.13
C ILE A 116 -4.26 -6.94 9.80
N GLY A 117 -3.79 -5.69 9.78
CA GLY A 117 -4.50 -4.54 10.32
C GLY A 117 -5.20 -3.71 9.25
N PHE A 118 -4.76 -3.79 8.00
CA PHE A 118 -5.32 -3.01 6.90
C PHE A 118 -5.22 -3.76 5.59
N ASN A 119 -6.34 -3.87 4.87
CA ASN A 119 -6.41 -4.38 3.50
C ASN A 119 -7.11 -3.32 2.64
N PRO A 120 -6.42 -2.74 1.63
CA PRO A 120 -7.04 -1.73 0.76
C PRO A 120 -8.16 -2.26 -0.13
N LEU A 121 -8.28 -3.58 -0.28
CA LEU A 121 -9.41 -4.25 -0.93
C LEU A 121 -10.36 -4.80 0.13
N GLU A 122 -11.66 -4.81 -0.18
CA GLU A 122 -12.67 -5.42 0.68
C GLU A 122 -12.42 -6.92 0.85
N SER A 123 -11.98 -7.59 -0.22
CA SER A 123 -11.60 -9.00 -0.19
C SER A 123 -10.46 -9.26 -1.18
N SER A 124 -9.66 -10.28 -0.91
CA SER A 124 -8.52 -10.65 -1.77
C SER A 124 -8.23 -12.14 -1.69
N GLN A 125 -8.20 -12.81 -2.84
CA GLN A 125 -7.80 -14.22 -2.92
C GLN A 125 -6.35 -14.42 -2.51
N CYS A 126 -5.48 -13.44 -2.80
CA CYS A 126 -4.07 -13.50 -2.38
C CYS A 126 -3.93 -13.62 -0.87
N VAL A 127 -4.79 -12.92 -0.12
CA VAL A 127 -4.80 -12.98 1.35
C VAL A 127 -5.48 -14.25 1.86
N GLU A 128 -6.62 -14.61 1.28
CA GLU A 128 -7.43 -15.74 1.76
C GLU A 128 -6.79 -17.10 1.42
N LYS A 129 -6.17 -17.23 0.27
CA LYS A 129 -5.66 -18.49 -0.28
C LYS A 129 -4.15 -18.50 -0.48
N GLY A 130 -3.51 -17.34 -0.51
CA GLY A 130 -2.08 -17.20 -0.71
C GLY A 130 -1.30 -17.20 0.61
N ARG A 131 -0.06 -16.72 0.54
CA ARG A 131 0.84 -16.66 1.68
C ARG A 131 1.67 -15.38 1.65
N PRO A 132 2.11 -14.87 2.82
CA PRO A 132 3.02 -13.75 2.87
C PRO A 132 4.41 -14.17 2.39
N VAL A 133 5.04 -13.33 1.56
CA VAL A 133 6.35 -13.64 0.97
C VAL A 133 7.39 -12.56 1.20
N SER A 134 6.99 -11.31 1.40
CA SER A 134 7.94 -10.21 1.51
C SER A 134 7.38 -9.09 2.39
N ALA A 135 8.26 -8.44 3.14
CA ALA A 135 7.93 -7.30 3.99
C ALA A 135 8.88 -6.13 3.70
N ARG A 136 8.40 -4.92 3.99
CA ARG A 136 9.21 -3.69 3.95
C ARG A 136 9.27 -3.12 5.36
N LEU A 137 10.45 -3.21 5.98
CA LEU A 137 10.63 -2.68 7.34
C LEU A 137 10.98 -1.19 7.23
N LEU A 138 10.12 -0.34 7.78
CA LEU A 138 10.26 1.11 7.71
C LEU A 138 10.88 1.62 9.01
N LYS A 139 12.02 2.29 8.93
CA LYS A 139 12.74 2.79 10.11
C LYS A 139 13.16 4.24 9.88
N LEU A 140 12.99 5.09 10.89
CA LEU A 140 13.53 6.44 10.87
C LEU A 140 15.07 6.36 10.88
N LYS A 141 15.67 7.17 10.04
CA LYS A 141 17.13 7.37 10.06
C LYS A 141 17.54 8.33 11.15
#